data_56c58397d0c2d5b1948642894fb074bc
#
_entry.id   56c58397d0c2d5b1948642894fb074bc
#
_cell.length_a   1.000
_cell.length_b   1.000
_cell.length_c   1.000
_cell.angle_alpha   90.00
_cell.angle_beta   90.00
_cell.angle_gamma   90.00
#
_symmetry.space_group_name_H-M   'P 1'
#
loop_
_entity.id
_entity.type
_entity.pdbx_description
1 polymer ?
#
loop_
_entity_poly.entity_id
_entity_poly.type
_entity_poly.pdbx_seq_one_letter_code
_entity_poly.pdbx_strand_id
1 'polypeptide(L)'
;MKRYAVKTIEAVRYPVLRIVFEDGLTGELDLSDVIASGEMFAPLKDPEYFKQVAIADGGHSFGWNLDAIGHEIDFCADSARIDIETEIVEQKAKRHRGRQTAAE
;
A
#
# COMPACT_ATOMS: atom_id res chain seq x y z
N MET A 1 7.72 -19.96 -6.68
CA MET A 1 7.74 -18.48 -6.50
C MET A 1 7.03 -18.12 -5.20
N LYS A 2 7.68 -17.29 -4.38
CA LYS A 2 7.11 -16.91 -3.10
C LYS A 2 6.00 -15.89 -3.29
N ARG A 3 4.86 -16.13 -2.67
CA ARG A 3 3.75 -15.19 -2.66
C ARG A 3 3.61 -14.57 -1.28
N TYR A 4 3.25 -13.31 -1.24
CA TYR A 4 3.06 -12.60 0.01
C TYR A 4 1.59 -12.51 0.36
N ALA A 5 1.30 -12.54 1.65
CA ALA A 5 -0.06 -12.42 2.13
C ALA A 5 -0.13 -11.31 3.18
N VAL A 6 -1.16 -10.49 3.08
CA VAL A 6 -1.44 -9.42 4.04
C VAL A 6 -2.13 -10.01 5.25
N LYS A 7 -1.60 -9.72 6.44
CA LYS A 7 -2.19 -10.13 7.71
C LYS A 7 -3.19 -9.10 8.21
N THR A 8 -2.80 -7.83 8.22
CA THR A 8 -3.68 -6.73 8.59
C THR A 8 -3.48 -5.55 7.67
N ILE A 9 -4.53 -4.75 7.50
CA ILE A 9 -4.49 -3.53 6.70
C ILE A 9 -5.33 -2.46 7.40
N GLU A 10 -4.83 -1.23 7.36
CA GLU A 10 -5.45 -0.13 8.08
C GLU A 10 -5.19 1.19 7.38
N ALA A 11 -6.22 2.03 7.29
CA ALA A 11 -6.08 3.39 6.77
C ALA A 11 -5.63 4.29 7.93
N VAL A 12 -4.31 4.48 8.06
CA VAL A 12 -3.75 5.21 9.22
C VAL A 12 -3.88 6.72 9.07
N ARG A 13 -3.79 7.23 7.84
CA ARG A 13 -4.06 8.62 7.50
C ARG A 13 -4.33 8.68 6.00
N TYR A 14 -5.25 9.48 5.58
CA TYR A 14 -5.60 9.59 4.16
C TYR A 14 -4.44 10.24 3.38
N PRO A 15 -3.97 9.72 2.25
CA PRO A 15 -4.37 8.48 1.59
C PRO A 15 -3.36 7.33 1.78
N VAL A 16 -2.99 7.04 3.00
CA VAL A 16 -1.95 6.08 3.34
C VAL A 16 -2.53 4.86 4.06
N LEU A 17 -2.17 3.69 3.57
CA LEU A 17 -2.49 2.41 4.21
C LEU A 17 -1.27 1.87 4.94
N ARG A 18 -1.47 1.35 6.14
CA ARG A 18 -0.46 0.54 6.82
C ARG A 18 -0.77 -0.92 6.57
N ILE A 19 0.22 -1.66 6.12
CA ILE A 19 0.09 -3.07 5.77
C ILE A 19 1.06 -3.88 6.61
N VAL A 20 0.55 -4.91 7.29
CA VAL A 20 1.37 -5.91 7.98
C VAL A 20 1.22 -7.21 7.21
N PHE A 21 2.32 -7.78 6.76
CA PHE A 21 2.33 -9.04 6.04
C PHE A 21 2.45 -10.22 7.01
N GLU A 22 2.07 -11.41 6.55
CA GLU A 22 2.13 -12.63 7.38
C GLU A 22 3.53 -12.95 7.88
N ASP A 23 4.56 -12.55 7.15
CA ASP A 23 5.96 -12.75 7.56
C ASP A 23 6.47 -11.67 8.52
N GLY A 24 5.61 -10.73 8.92
CA GLY A 24 5.94 -9.70 9.90
C GLY A 24 6.41 -8.38 9.32
N LEU A 25 6.70 -8.30 8.02
CA LEU A 25 7.08 -7.02 7.43
C LEU A 25 5.91 -6.04 7.52
N THR A 26 6.19 -4.83 7.98
CA THR A 26 5.21 -3.76 8.11
C THR A 26 5.67 -2.57 7.29
N GLY A 27 4.76 -1.96 6.56
CA GLY A 27 5.06 -0.77 5.78
C GLY A 27 3.83 0.08 5.53
N GLU A 28 4.07 1.26 4.98
CA GLU A 28 3.00 2.18 4.60
C GLU A 28 3.00 2.36 3.09
N LEU A 29 1.81 2.38 2.52
CA LEU A 29 1.60 2.54 1.09
C LEU A 29 0.79 3.81 0.86
N ASP A 30 1.41 4.80 0.23
CA ASP A 30 0.78 6.07 -0.10
C ASP A 30 0.13 5.93 -1.48
N LEU A 31 -1.19 6.08 -1.53
CA LEU A 31 -1.97 5.91 -2.75
C LEU A 31 -2.29 7.21 -3.46
N SER A 32 -1.68 8.34 -3.08
CA SER A 32 -2.00 9.63 -3.68
C SER A 32 -1.82 9.65 -5.20
N ASP A 33 -0.74 9.06 -5.71
CA ASP A 33 -0.49 9.00 -7.15
C ASP A 33 -1.48 8.12 -7.87
N VAL A 34 -1.82 6.98 -7.28
CA VAL A 34 -2.80 6.05 -7.84
C VAL A 34 -4.18 6.72 -7.92
N ILE A 35 -4.60 7.38 -6.85
CA ILE A 35 -5.90 8.04 -6.78
C ILE A 35 -6.01 9.14 -7.84
N ALA A 36 -4.90 9.85 -8.09
CA ALA A 36 -4.86 10.91 -9.08
C ALA A 36 -4.78 10.40 -10.53
N SER A 37 -4.47 9.11 -10.73
CA SER A 37 -4.12 8.58 -12.05
C SER A 37 -5.30 8.27 -12.95
N GLY A 38 -6.53 8.13 -12.43
CA GLY A 38 -7.65 7.79 -13.27
C GLY A 38 -8.99 7.77 -12.55
N GLU A 39 -10.05 7.80 -13.34
CA GLU A 39 -11.41 7.87 -12.82
C GLU A 39 -11.85 6.61 -12.09
N MET A 40 -11.27 5.46 -12.39
CA MET A 40 -11.65 4.23 -11.68
C MET A 40 -11.32 4.31 -10.19
N PHE A 41 -10.42 5.19 -9.79
CA PHE A 41 -10.06 5.40 -8.39
C PHE A 41 -10.79 6.57 -7.74
N ALA A 42 -11.74 7.19 -8.45
CA ALA A 42 -12.48 8.35 -7.94
C ALA A 42 -13.16 8.12 -6.58
N PRO A 43 -13.74 6.94 -6.28
CA PRO A 43 -14.31 6.71 -4.96
C PRO A 43 -13.31 6.85 -3.81
N LEU A 44 -12.02 6.60 -4.07
CA LEU A 44 -10.97 6.72 -3.06
C LEU A 44 -10.65 8.17 -2.69
N LYS A 45 -11.19 9.13 -3.40
CA LYS A 45 -11.06 10.55 -3.05
C LYS A 45 -11.86 10.92 -1.79
N ASP A 46 -12.81 10.06 -1.41
CA ASP A 46 -13.57 10.22 -0.18
C ASP A 46 -12.83 9.51 0.96
N PRO A 47 -12.33 10.24 1.98
CA PRO A 47 -11.60 9.62 3.09
C PRO A 47 -12.42 8.57 3.85
N GLU A 48 -13.73 8.75 3.95
CA GLU A 48 -14.59 7.79 4.64
C GLU A 48 -14.71 6.48 3.84
N TYR A 49 -14.78 6.56 2.52
CA TYR A 49 -14.76 5.39 1.66
C TYR A 49 -13.40 4.68 1.77
N PHE A 50 -12.33 5.45 1.79
CA PHE A 50 -10.97 4.93 1.88
C PHE A 50 -10.77 4.07 3.13
N LYS A 51 -11.40 4.42 4.24
CA LYS A 51 -11.29 3.67 5.49
C LYS A 51 -11.91 2.27 5.41
N GLN A 52 -12.70 1.99 4.38
CA GLN A 52 -13.39 0.71 4.24
C GLN A 52 -12.53 -0.37 3.58
N VAL A 53 -11.26 -0.13 3.42
CA VAL A 53 -10.33 -1.09 2.84
C VAL A 53 -10.43 -2.44 3.54
N ALA A 54 -10.40 -3.52 2.75
CA ALA A 54 -10.54 -4.89 3.27
C ALA A 54 -9.55 -5.83 2.61
N ILE A 55 -9.25 -6.91 3.30
CA ILE A 55 -8.39 -7.98 2.81
C ILE A 55 -9.27 -9.01 2.10
N ALA A 56 -8.79 -9.53 0.99
CA ALA A 56 -9.48 -10.56 0.22
C ALA A 56 -8.51 -11.66 -0.19
N ASP A 57 -9.06 -12.76 -0.66
CA ASP A 57 -8.31 -13.85 -1.28
C ASP A 57 -7.20 -14.39 -0.37
N GLY A 58 -7.52 -14.60 0.90
CA GLY A 58 -6.57 -15.15 1.88
C GLY A 58 -5.37 -14.25 2.16
N GLY A 59 -5.51 -12.95 1.92
CA GLY A 59 -4.43 -11.99 2.09
C GLY A 59 -3.65 -11.69 0.83
N HIS A 60 -3.95 -12.35 -0.29
CA HIS A 60 -3.21 -12.13 -1.54
C HIS A 60 -3.68 -10.89 -2.29
N SER A 61 -4.80 -10.30 -1.91
CA SER A 61 -5.28 -9.04 -2.45
C SER A 61 -5.97 -8.22 -1.36
N PHE A 62 -6.17 -6.95 -1.63
CA PHE A 62 -6.88 -6.05 -0.74
C PHE A 62 -7.49 -4.93 -1.57
N GLY A 63 -8.49 -4.26 -1.02
CA GLY A 63 -9.11 -3.17 -1.74
C GLY A 63 -10.46 -2.76 -1.19
N TRP A 64 -11.30 -2.25 -2.08
CA TRP A 64 -12.59 -1.66 -1.74
C TRP A 64 -13.68 -2.25 -2.60
N ASN A 65 -14.88 -2.37 -2.04
CA ASN A 65 -16.06 -2.82 -2.75
C ASN A 65 -15.86 -4.18 -3.40
N LEU A 66 -15.21 -5.08 -2.67
CA LEU A 66 -14.72 -6.35 -3.22
C LEU A 66 -15.83 -7.33 -3.59
N ASP A 67 -17.05 -7.13 -3.04
CA ASP A 67 -18.20 -7.98 -3.32
C ASP A 67 -19.01 -7.52 -4.53
N ALA A 68 -18.67 -6.39 -5.11
CA ALA A 68 -19.43 -5.82 -6.24
C ALA A 68 -18.69 -6.10 -7.54
N ILE A 69 -19.06 -7.20 -8.20
CA ILE A 69 -18.44 -7.64 -9.45
C ILE A 69 -18.50 -6.52 -10.49
N GLY A 70 -17.33 -6.16 -11.04
CA GLY A 70 -17.20 -5.10 -12.03
C GLY A 70 -16.99 -3.72 -11.46
N HIS A 71 -17.13 -3.55 -10.14
CA HIS A 71 -16.97 -2.26 -9.46
C HIS A 71 -15.93 -2.31 -8.35
N GLU A 72 -15.26 -3.43 -8.18
CA GLU A 72 -14.23 -3.59 -7.18
C GLU A 72 -12.97 -2.80 -7.54
N ILE A 73 -12.33 -2.24 -6.52
CA ILE A 73 -11.00 -1.62 -6.64
C ILE A 73 -10.07 -2.49 -5.80
N ASP A 74 -9.21 -3.25 -6.45
CA ASP A 74 -8.35 -4.18 -5.74
C ASP A 74 -6.88 -4.03 -6.14
N PHE A 75 -6.02 -4.47 -5.24
CA PHE A 75 -4.57 -4.42 -5.41
C PHE A 75 -3.99 -5.77 -5.02
N CYS A 76 -2.93 -6.16 -5.72
CA CYS A 76 -2.20 -7.39 -5.46
C CYS A 76 -1.23 -7.16 -4.28
N ALA A 77 -1.24 -8.10 -3.33
CA ALA A 77 -0.33 -8.03 -2.18
C ALA A 77 1.14 -8.08 -2.61
N ASP A 78 1.46 -8.86 -3.65
CA ASP A 78 2.83 -8.96 -4.14
C ASP A 78 3.33 -7.63 -4.70
N SER A 79 2.48 -6.92 -5.46
CA SER A 79 2.84 -5.60 -6.00
C SER A 79 3.03 -4.57 -4.88
N ALA A 80 2.14 -4.59 -3.90
CA ALA A 80 2.26 -3.70 -2.74
C ALA A 80 3.55 -3.98 -1.96
N ARG A 81 3.91 -5.26 -1.82
CA ARG A 81 5.14 -5.65 -1.13
C ARG A 81 6.37 -5.09 -1.84
N ILE A 82 6.40 -5.18 -3.15
CA ILE A 82 7.50 -4.63 -3.96
C ILE A 82 7.62 -3.12 -3.75
N ASP A 83 6.50 -2.40 -3.78
CA ASP A 83 6.49 -0.96 -3.59
C ASP A 83 6.99 -0.57 -2.20
N ILE A 84 6.56 -1.28 -1.17
CA ILE A 84 6.97 -1.02 0.21
C ILE A 84 8.46 -1.30 0.38
N GLU A 85 8.96 -2.41 -0.12
CA GLU A 85 10.38 -2.75 -0.02
C GLU A 85 11.25 -1.75 -0.76
N THR A 86 10.81 -1.32 -1.94
CA THR A 86 11.51 -0.30 -2.72
C THR A 86 11.62 1.01 -1.95
N GLU A 87 10.54 1.43 -1.33
CA GLU A 87 10.55 2.66 -0.52
C GLU A 87 11.48 2.56 0.68
N ILE A 88 11.51 1.43 1.35
CA ILE A 88 12.41 1.21 2.48
C ILE A 88 13.87 1.36 2.02
N VAL A 89 14.22 0.75 0.90
CA VAL A 89 15.57 0.83 0.34
C VAL A 89 15.92 2.26 -0.03
N GLU A 90 14.99 2.99 -0.66
CA GLU A 90 15.20 4.39 -1.03
C GLU A 90 15.43 5.28 0.18
N GLN A 91 14.67 5.08 1.25
CA GLN A 91 14.85 5.84 2.48
C GLN A 91 16.20 5.58 3.12
N LYS A 92 16.65 4.34 3.15
CA LYS A 92 17.98 3.99 3.67
C LYS A 92 19.07 4.63 2.83
N ALA A 93 18.94 4.62 1.52
CA ALA A 93 19.91 5.23 0.61
C ALA A 93 19.98 6.75 0.83
N LYS A 94 18.85 7.41 1.02
CA LYS A 94 18.82 8.84 1.30
C LYS A 94 19.50 9.17 2.61
N ARG A 95 19.28 8.38 3.66
CA ARG A 95 19.94 8.59 4.96
C ARG A 95 21.45 8.44 4.83
N HIS A 96 21.89 7.42 4.10
CA HIS A 96 23.30 7.17 3.90
C HIS A 96 23.98 8.31 3.13
N ARG A 97 23.34 8.78 2.07
CA ARG A 97 23.85 9.91 1.29
C ARG A 97 23.88 11.20 2.13
N GLY A 98 22.88 11.41 2.96
CA GLY A 98 22.85 12.53 3.87
C GLY A 98 24.02 12.52 4.84
N ARG A 99 24.36 11.36 5.39
CA ARG A 99 25.50 11.22 6.29
C ARG A 99 26.83 11.52 5.58
N GLN A 100 27.00 11.02 4.36
CA GLN A 100 28.20 11.29 3.58
C GLN A 100 28.35 12.78 3.30
N THR A 101 27.27 13.42 2.92
CA THR A 101 27.28 14.87 2.68
C THR A 101 27.63 15.64 3.94
N ALA A 102 27.09 15.23 5.08
CA ALA A 102 27.35 15.89 6.36
C ALA A 102 28.80 15.70 6.83
N ALA A 103 29.45 14.61 6.42
CA ALA A 103 30.82 14.32 6.79
C ALA A 103 31.84 15.14 5.98
N GLU A 104 31.41 15.69 4.89
CA GLU A 104 32.25 16.55 4.07
C GLU A 104 32.28 17.99 4.61
#